data_44c19f1cbd20ffce05aa2c5014013f16
#
_entry.id   44c19f1cbd20ffce05aa2c5014013f16
#
_cell.length_a   1.000
_cell.length_b   1.000
_cell.length_c   1.000
_cell.angle_alpha   90.00
_cell.angle_beta   90.00
_cell.angle_gamma   90.00
#
_symmetry.space_group_name_H-M   'P 1'
#
loop_
_entity.id
_entity.type
_entity.pdbx_description
1 polymer ?
#
loop_
_entity_poly.entity_id
_entity_poly.type
_entity_poly.pdbx_seq_one_letter_code
_entity_poly.pdbx_strand_id
1 'polypeptide(L)'
;MDIDELIDNFSFCDSWEDRYGYIIDLGSSLEGLDNKFKTADWKVPGCQSQVWLVPEYKDGRIHFRGDSDAIIVRGLVAIVLAVYNDKSPSEIKNIAIEDIFAKLGLQENLSPSRRNGLMSMVNKIKFYAEQGD
;
A
#
# COMPACT_ATOMS: atom_id res chain seq x y z
N MET A 1 10.95 4.95 3.34
CA MET A 1 10.27 5.08 4.66
C MET A 1 9.81 3.70 5.09
N ASP A 2 10.10 3.31 6.31
CA ASP A 2 9.61 2.06 6.86
C ASP A 2 8.33 2.27 7.69
N ILE A 3 7.72 1.17 8.14
CA ILE A 3 6.44 1.24 8.84
C ILE A 3 6.57 1.92 10.21
N ASP A 4 7.70 1.79 10.89
CA ASP A 4 7.89 2.42 12.19
C ASP A 4 7.96 3.94 12.07
N GLU A 5 8.65 4.47 11.05
CA GLU A 5 8.66 5.88 10.74
C GLU A 5 7.26 6.39 10.41
N LEU A 6 6.50 5.61 9.65
CA LEU A 6 5.14 5.97 9.25
C LEU A 6 4.22 6.08 10.47
N ILE A 7 4.30 5.11 11.39
CA ILE A 7 3.51 5.12 12.61
C ILE A 7 3.89 6.34 13.47
N ASP A 8 5.19 6.60 13.61
CA ASP A 8 5.66 7.77 14.34
C ASP A 8 5.14 9.07 13.74
N ASN A 9 5.24 9.21 12.42
CA ASN A 9 4.76 10.41 11.74
C ASN A 9 3.27 10.62 11.90
N PHE A 10 2.50 9.54 11.87
CA PHE A 10 1.06 9.60 12.12
C PHE A 10 0.75 10.05 13.55
N SER A 11 1.58 9.68 14.51
CA SER A 11 1.37 10.06 15.91
C SER A 11 1.47 11.57 16.13
N PHE A 12 2.16 12.29 15.24
CA PHE A 12 2.25 13.76 15.30
C PHE A 12 1.07 14.46 14.64
N CYS A 13 0.21 13.74 13.98
CA CYS A 13 -1.00 14.32 13.39
C CYS A 13 -2.08 14.40 14.45
N ASP A 14 -2.61 15.62 14.70
CA ASP A 14 -3.57 15.86 15.78
C ASP A 14 -4.99 15.41 15.41
N SER A 15 -5.30 15.29 14.12
CA SER A 15 -6.64 14.97 13.65
C SER A 15 -6.58 14.03 12.46
N TRP A 16 -7.73 13.46 12.11
CA TRP A 16 -7.82 12.68 10.87
C TRP A 16 -7.56 13.55 9.62
N GLU A 17 -7.99 14.81 9.66
CA GLU A 17 -7.73 15.73 8.55
C GLU A 17 -6.22 15.90 8.31
N ASP A 18 -5.44 16.02 9.38
CA ASP A 18 -3.98 16.11 9.27
C ASP A 18 -3.40 14.81 8.71
N ARG A 19 -3.89 13.66 9.17
CA ARG A 19 -3.46 12.35 8.62
C ARG A 19 -3.83 12.21 7.16
N TYR A 20 -5.01 12.65 6.78
CA TYR A 20 -5.48 12.61 5.39
C TYR A 20 -4.54 13.41 4.48
N GLY A 21 -4.18 14.63 4.90
CA GLY A 21 -3.22 15.46 4.18
C GLY A 21 -1.85 14.78 4.07
N TYR A 22 -1.41 14.15 5.14
CA TYR A 22 -0.14 13.42 5.14
C TYR A 22 -0.18 12.22 4.19
N ILE A 23 -1.30 11.49 4.14
CA ILE A 23 -1.47 10.37 3.19
C ILE A 23 -1.34 10.88 1.76
N ILE A 24 -1.97 12.01 1.43
CA ILE A 24 -1.86 12.62 0.10
C ILE A 24 -0.40 12.96 -0.22
N ASP A 25 0.31 13.52 0.74
CA ASP A 25 1.74 13.85 0.57
C ASP A 25 2.58 12.60 0.31
N LEU A 26 2.30 11.49 1.01
CA LEU A 26 2.97 10.22 0.75
C LEU A 26 2.76 9.76 -0.68
N GLY A 27 1.53 9.88 -1.19
CA GLY A 27 1.21 9.53 -2.57
C GLY A 27 1.98 10.37 -3.57
N SER A 28 2.18 11.65 -3.27
CA SER A 28 2.96 12.56 -4.13
C SER A 28 4.44 12.14 -4.23
N SER A 29 4.93 11.42 -3.23
CA SER A 29 6.33 10.95 -3.20
C SER A 29 6.55 9.67 -3.99
N LEU A 30 5.48 8.99 -4.42
CA LEU A 30 5.63 7.77 -5.22
C LEU A 30 6.25 8.12 -6.57
N GLU A 31 7.18 7.27 -7.00
CA GLU A 31 7.78 7.40 -8.33
C GLU A 31 6.75 7.22 -9.44
N GLY A 32 5.65 6.52 -9.13
CA GLY A 32 4.65 6.16 -10.12
C GLY A 32 5.11 5.00 -10.99
N LEU A 33 4.35 4.73 -12.04
CA LEU A 33 4.65 3.66 -12.99
C LEU A 33 4.62 4.22 -14.41
N ASP A 34 5.50 3.70 -15.26
CA ASP A 34 5.40 3.94 -16.71
C ASP A 34 4.07 3.39 -17.23
N ASN A 35 3.54 4.02 -18.26
CA ASN A 35 2.26 3.61 -18.85
C ASN A 35 2.26 2.15 -19.32
N LYS A 36 3.42 1.61 -19.68
CA LYS A 36 3.53 0.19 -20.09
C LYS A 36 3.10 -0.78 -18.99
N PHE A 37 3.15 -0.37 -17.72
CA PHE A 37 2.71 -1.18 -16.59
C PHE A 37 1.26 -0.90 -16.17
N LYS A 38 0.64 0.14 -16.71
CA LYS A 38 -0.74 0.50 -16.37
C LYS A 38 -1.73 -0.27 -17.24
N THR A 39 -1.67 -1.59 -17.13
CA THR A 39 -2.45 -2.53 -17.94
C THR A 39 -3.22 -3.49 -17.04
N ALA A 40 -4.11 -4.26 -17.63
CA ALA A 40 -4.90 -5.25 -16.92
C ALA A 40 -4.03 -6.30 -16.21
N ASP A 41 -2.84 -6.59 -16.74
CA ASP A 41 -1.94 -7.59 -16.16
C ASP A 41 -1.50 -7.23 -14.74
N TRP A 42 -1.35 -5.93 -14.45
CA TRP A 42 -0.85 -5.44 -13.17
C TRP A 42 -1.93 -4.79 -12.31
N LYS A 43 -3.15 -4.74 -12.81
CA LYS A 43 -4.24 -4.08 -12.12
C LYS A 43 -4.67 -4.88 -10.89
N VAL A 44 -4.92 -4.16 -9.79
CA VAL A 44 -5.47 -4.75 -8.57
C VAL A 44 -7.00 -4.81 -8.71
N PRO A 45 -7.61 -6.00 -8.67
CA PRO A 45 -9.07 -6.11 -8.76
C PRO A 45 -9.74 -5.64 -7.47
N GLY A 46 -11.00 -5.26 -7.57
CA GLY A 46 -11.81 -4.90 -6.39
C GLY A 46 -11.63 -3.46 -5.91
N CYS A 47 -10.95 -2.61 -6.67
CA CYS A 47 -10.80 -1.19 -6.36
C CYS A 47 -11.69 -0.37 -7.28
N GLN A 48 -12.33 0.68 -6.75
CA GLN A 48 -13.10 1.62 -7.57
C GLN A 48 -12.18 2.47 -8.44
N SER A 49 -11.09 2.98 -7.86
CA SER A 49 -10.04 3.65 -8.61
C SER A 49 -9.13 2.61 -9.26
N GLN A 50 -8.45 2.99 -10.33
CA GLN A 50 -7.46 2.11 -10.92
C GLN A 50 -6.22 2.08 -10.05
N VAL A 51 -5.77 0.88 -9.69
CA VAL A 51 -4.57 0.64 -8.92
C VAL A 51 -3.75 -0.43 -9.61
N TRP A 52 -2.46 -0.21 -9.73
CA TRP A 52 -1.53 -1.17 -10.34
C TRP A 52 -0.40 -1.46 -9.36
N LEU A 53 -0.01 -2.73 -9.25
CA LEU A 53 1.13 -3.18 -8.45
C LEU A 53 2.00 -4.09 -9.29
N VAL A 54 3.29 -3.82 -9.31
CA VAL A 54 4.27 -4.60 -10.08
C VAL A 54 5.32 -5.15 -9.11
N PRO A 55 5.46 -6.48 -9.01
CA PRO A 55 6.48 -7.09 -8.16
C PRO A 55 7.80 -7.24 -8.89
N GLU A 56 8.89 -7.13 -8.16
CA GLU A 56 10.22 -7.43 -8.63
C GLU A 56 10.89 -8.37 -7.62
N TYR A 57 11.15 -9.61 -8.04
CA TYR A 57 11.73 -10.63 -7.18
C TYR A 57 13.25 -10.58 -7.28
N LYS A 58 13.92 -10.37 -6.15
CA LYS A 58 15.37 -10.25 -6.14
C LYS A 58 15.93 -10.69 -4.78
N ASP A 59 16.89 -11.58 -4.81
CA ASP A 59 17.65 -12.02 -3.63
C ASP A 59 16.75 -12.53 -2.49
N GLY A 60 15.67 -13.24 -2.85
CA GLY A 60 14.73 -13.79 -1.87
C GLY A 60 13.78 -12.77 -1.27
N ARG A 61 13.75 -11.57 -1.80
CA ARG A 61 12.87 -10.48 -1.37
C ARG A 61 12.06 -9.98 -2.53
N ILE A 62 10.96 -9.29 -2.22
CA ILE A 62 10.10 -8.72 -3.25
C ILE A 62 10.06 -7.20 -3.08
N HIS A 63 10.39 -6.50 -4.15
CA HIS A 63 10.22 -5.06 -4.21
C HIS A 63 8.99 -4.75 -5.07
N PHE A 64 8.06 -3.98 -4.52
CA PHE A 64 6.84 -3.60 -5.23
C PHE A 64 6.92 -2.16 -5.68
N ARG A 65 6.43 -1.90 -6.88
CA ARG A 65 6.13 -0.55 -7.36
C ARG A 65 4.64 -0.46 -7.59
N GLY A 66 4.07 0.71 -7.39
CA GLY A 66 2.63 0.88 -7.53
C GLY A 66 2.24 2.30 -7.89
N ASP A 67 1.02 2.43 -8.38
CA ASP A 67 0.44 3.72 -8.72
C ASP A 67 -1.09 3.61 -8.73
N SER A 68 -1.74 4.76 -8.78
CA SER A 68 -3.19 4.86 -8.93
C SER A 68 -3.53 6.15 -9.67
N ASP A 69 -4.71 6.19 -10.25
CA ASP A 69 -5.24 7.39 -10.90
C ASP A 69 -5.92 8.35 -9.92
N ALA A 70 -6.05 7.98 -8.65
CA ALA A 70 -6.67 8.82 -7.62
C ALA A 70 -5.64 9.24 -6.57
N ILE A 71 -5.64 10.53 -6.22
CA ILE A 71 -4.64 11.14 -5.33
C ILE A 71 -4.58 10.46 -3.96
N ILE A 72 -5.72 10.27 -3.30
CA ILE A 72 -5.74 9.65 -1.97
C ILE A 72 -5.35 8.17 -2.05
N VAL A 73 -5.75 7.48 -3.11
CA VAL A 73 -5.43 6.06 -3.28
C VAL A 73 -3.94 5.87 -3.52
N ARG A 74 -3.27 6.80 -4.21
CA ARG A 74 -1.81 6.78 -4.32
C ARG A 74 -1.14 6.81 -2.95
N GLY A 75 -1.70 7.60 -2.03
CA GLY A 75 -1.23 7.64 -0.64
C GLY A 75 -1.39 6.30 0.06
N LEU A 76 -2.52 5.63 -0.15
CA LEU A 76 -2.75 4.29 0.39
C LEU A 76 -1.81 3.27 -0.21
N VAL A 77 -1.50 3.37 -1.51
CA VAL A 77 -0.47 2.55 -2.15
C VAL A 77 0.87 2.76 -1.45
N ALA A 78 1.26 4.02 -1.19
CA ALA A 78 2.51 4.33 -0.50
C ALA A 78 2.58 3.68 0.88
N ILE A 79 1.48 3.67 1.63
CA ILE A 79 1.41 3.02 2.94
C ILE A 79 1.61 1.51 2.81
N VAL A 80 0.91 0.88 1.89
CA VAL A 80 1.02 -0.57 1.67
C VAL A 80 2.45 -0.94 1.28
N LEU A 81 3.09 -0.14 0.41
CA LEU A 81 4.48 -0.38 0.03
C LEU A 81 5.43 -0.20 1.21
N ALA A 82 5.19 0.77 2.08
CA ALA A 82 6.01 0.97 3.28
C ALA A 82 5.97 -0.26 4.21
N VAL A 83 4.82 -0.93 4.26
CA VAL A 83 4.66 -2.14 5.08
C VAL A 83 5.36 -3.35 4.47
N TYR A 84 5.24 -3.54 3.16
CA TYR A 84 5.56 -4.82 2.51
C TYR A 84 6.83 -4.82 1.67
N ASN A 85 7.41 -3.65 1.36
CA ASN A 85 8.56 -3.61 0.45
C ASN A 85 9.79 -4.27 1.02
N ASP A 86 10.53 -4.92 0.14
CA ASP A 86 11.86 -5.51 0.38
C ASP A 86 11.85 -6.57 1.48
N LYS A 87 10.77 -7.34 1.54
CA LYS A 87 10.61 -8.45 2.49
C LYS A 87 10.53 -9.76 1.74
N SER A 88 10.89 -10.84 2.44
CA SER A 88 10.74 -12.19 1.89
C SER A 88 9.26 -12.60 1.88
N PRO A 89 8.86 -13.58 1.04
CA PRO A 89 7.50 -14.12 1.08
C PRO A 89 7.06 -14.55 2.47
N SER A 90 7.94 -15.17 3.24
CA SER A 90 7.65 -15.60 4.61
C SER A 90 7.37 -14.42 5.53
N GLU A 91 8.17 -13.35 5.46
CA GLU A 91 7.95 -12.15 6.24
C GLU A 91 6.61 -11.49 5.87
N ILE A 92 6.29 -11.45 4.59
CA ILE A 92 5.03 -10.87 4.11
C ILE A 92 3.82 -11.62 4.69
N LYS A 93 3.88 -12.95 4.70
CA LYS A 93 2.79 -13.78 5.23
C LYS A 93 2.56 -13.56 6.72
N ASN A 94 3.59 -13.18 7.46
CA ASN A 94 3.54 -13.05 8.91
C ASN A 94 3.21 -11.64 9.39
N ILE A 95 3.02 -10.68 8.50
CA ILE A 95 2.68 -9.30 8.89
C ILE A 95 1.22 -9.24 9.36
N ALA A 96 1.02 -8.71 10.57
CA ALA A 96 -0.31 -8.49 11.14
C ALA A 96 -0.85 -7.14 10.62
N ILE A 97 -1.33 -7.12 9.39
CA ILE A 97 -1.69 -5.88 8.70
C ILE A 97 -2.85 -5.15 9.36
N GLU A 98 -3.79 -5.88 9.94
CA GLU A 98 -4.95 -5.26 10.59
C GLU A 98 -4.52 -4.45 11.82
N ASP A 99 -3.54 -4.94 12.58
CA ASP A 99 -2.99 -4.22 13.73
C ASP A 99 -2.30 -2.93 13.27
N ILE A 100 -1.58 -2.98 12.17
CA ILE A 100 -0.91 -1.81 11.60
C ILE A 100 -1.93 -0.77 11.14
N PHE A 101 -2.96 -1.20 10.43
CA PHE A 101 -4.02 -0.28 9.97
C PHE A 101 -4.77 0.34 11.14
N ALA A 102 -4.98 -0.41 12.23
CA ALA A 102 -5.59 0.12 13.43
C ALA A 102 -4.75 1.23 14.06
N LYS A 103 -3.43 1.02 14.14
CA LYS A 103 -2.50 2.03 14.66
C LYS A 103 -2.50 3.31 13.82
N LEU A 104 -2.71 3.18 12.52
CA LEU A 104 -2.77 4.32 11.62
C LEU A 104 -4.17 4.97 11.59
N GLY A 105 -5.17 4.35 12.21
CA GLY A 105 -6.54 4.86 12.24
C GLY A 105 -7.29 4.69 10.92
N LEU A 106 -6.79 3.81 10.04
CA LEU A 106 -7.38 3.66 8.72
C LEU A 106 -8.73 2.95 8.75
N GLN A 107 -8.88 1.94 9.60
CA GLN A 107 -10.12 1.17 9.68
C GLN A 107 -11.31 2.02 10.11
N GLU A 108 -11.08 2.98 11.00
CA GLU A 108 -12.14 3.83 11.56
C GLU A 108 -12.52 4.98 10.64
N ASN A 109 -11.58 5.46 9.84
CA ASN A 109 -11.71 6.73 9.14
C ASN A 109 -11.87 6.63 7.64
N LEU A 110 -11.57 5.47 7.04
CA LEU A 110 -11.79 5.28 5.60
C LEU A 110 -13.22 4.83 5.32
N SER A 111 -13.76 5.23 4.19
CA SER A 111 -15.04 4.72 3.71
C SER A 111 -14.95 3.21 3.47
N PRO A 112 -16.08 2.48 3.50
CA PRO A 112 -16.06 1.04 3.19
C PRO A 112 -15.42 0.72 1.85
N SER A 113 -15.67 1.53 0.83
CA SER A 113 -15.07 1.34 -0.50
C SER A 113 -13.55 1.44 -0.46
N ARG A 114 -13.01 2.44 0.24
CA ARG A 114 -11.55 2.61 0.37
C ARG A 114 -10.91 1.53 1.22
N ARG A 115 -11.59 1.08 2.28
CA ARG A 115 -11.10 -0.06 3.07
C ARG A 115 -11.03 -1.33 2.23
N ASN A 116 -12.04 -1.58 1.41
CA ASN A 116 -12.07 -2.74 0.52
C ASN A 116 -10.94 -2.67 -0.51
N GLY A 117 -10.71 -1.49 -1.08
CA GLY A 117 -9.60 -1.29 -2.01
C GLY A 117 -8.23 -1.53 -1.35
N LEU A 118 -8.07 -1.04 -0.12
CA LEU A 118 -6.84 -1.25 0.65
C LEU A 118 -6.58 -2.74 0.89
N MET A 119 -7.61 -3.49 1.29
CA MET A 119 -7.48 -4.94 1.49
C MET A 119 -7.25 -5.69 0.18
N SER A 120 -7.80 -5.20 -0.91
CA SER A 120 -7.52 -5.78 -2.24
C SER A 120 -6.04 -5.64 -2.61
N MET A 121 -5.42 -4.52 -2.29
CA MET A 121 -3.97 -4.34 -2.48
C MET A 121 -3.17 -5.33 -1.63
N VAL A 122 -3.54 -5.49 -0.37
CA VAL A 122 -2.88 -6.44 0.54
C VAL A 122 -3.01 -7.86 0.01
N ASN A 123 -4.19 -8.25 -0.44
CA ASN A 123 -4.43 -9.59 -0.99
C ASN A 123 -3.60 -9.83 -2.25
N LYS A 124 -3.45 -8.81 -3.10
CA LYS A 124 -2.62 -8.91 -4.30
C LYS A 124 -1.14 -9.11 -3.95
N ILE A 125 -0.66 -8.39 -2.94
CA ILE A 125 0.72 -8.55 -2.45
C ILE A 125 0.94 -9.95 -1.91
N LYS A 126 0.00 -10.49 -1.14
CA LYS A 126 0.09 -11.86 -0.63
C LYS A 126 0.08 -12.89 -1.76
N PHE A 127 -0.72 -12.64 -2.79
CA PHE A 127 -0.71 -13.48 -3.99
C PHE A 127 0.68 -13.50 -4.64
N TYR A 128 1.30 -12.34 -4.82
CA TYR A 128 2.66 -12.25 -5.37
C TYR A 128 3.68 -12.94 -4.46
N ALA A 129 3.51 -12.86 -3.15
CA ALA A 129 4.39 -13.56 -2.22
C ALA A 129 4.32 -15.07 -2.39
N GLU A 130 3.13 -15.62 -2.63
CA GLU A 130 2.96 -17.05 -2.91
C GLU A 130 3.64 -17.47 -4.20
N GLN A 131 3.64 -16.61 -5.22
CA GLN A 131 4.27 -16.89 -6.50
C GLN A 131 5.80 -16.86 -6.39
N GLY A 132 6.33 -16.12 -5.44
CA GLY A 132 7.77 -15.97 -5.22
C GLY A 132 8.44 -17.07 -4.39
N ASP A 133 7.65 -17.96 -3.82
CA ASP A 133 8.17 -19.06 -2.98
C ASP A 133 8.75 -20.19 -3.84
#